data_7fb9ea3a0d8487ff884445cb863c3639
#
_entry.id   7fb9ea3a0d8487ff884445cb863c3639
#
_cell.length_a   1.000
_cell.length_b   1.000
_cell.length_c   1.000
_cell.angle_alpha   90.00
_cell.angle_beta   90.00
_cell.angle_gamma   90.00
#
_symmetry.space_group_name_H-M   'P 1'
#
loop_
_entity.id
_entity.type
_entity.pdbx_description
1 polymer ?
#
loop_
_entity_poly.entity_id
_entity_poly.type
_entity_poly.pdbx_seq_one_letter_code
_entity_poly.pdbx_strand_id
1 'polypeptide(L)'
;MIESYKFRLYPTKEQEVLLAKHFGTVRFVYNWALDFDIKKYATCQKHLGWMSICTSDEYHQLKKDNPWMKEVNVQSMTSAIAHLDKAFQKFFRHQGGFPKFKSKYNHEQSFEVPENLKIDFKHKKIQIPKFINTKKNGDNRIKFVLSRRVKSGKIGRATVSRNSCGQYFISFIVHTNEQPKILDKEISIKNSLGIDFGLKHFLTFSDGTKVDSPEYFKQALDKLAKEQRKLSKKQKNSKNKEKQRIKVAKVHQHIANQRQDFLHKLSSELIKESQFDVFCMEDLNMKAMSKIWGRKVHDLSYYTFQQMLAYKCEKYGKKVIKIGRFEPSSQICSCCGHRQKMSLENRTYECPTCGSKMDRDINAAINIRNFSLRDILKNTDGTSGINACGVGSSDECDVNRVRETTDIEARKSLVTSARISTVFSR
;
A
#
# COMPACT_ATOMS: atom_id res chain seq x y z
N MET A 1 -1.73 -17.44 9.47
CA MET A 1 -1.60 -16.14 8.77
C MET A 1 -2.27 -16.17 7.40
N ILE A 2 -2.62 -14.97 6.86
CA ILE A 2 -3.12 -14.83 5.49
C ILE A 2 -2.04 -14.13 4.66
N GLU A 3 -1.61 -14.77 3.57
CA GLU A 3 -0.64 -14.18 2.65
C GLU A 3 -1.27 -13.98 1.26
N SER A 4 -0.99 -12.85 0.63
CA SER A 4 -1.45 -12.54 -0.72
C SER A 4 -0.33 -12.73 -1.74
N TYR A 5 -0.65 -13.38 -2.85
CA TYR A 5 0.27 -13.63 -3.95
C TYR A 5 -0.32 -13.06 -5.24
N LYS A 6 0.51 -12.31 -5.99
CA LYS A 6 0.13 -11.76 -7.30
C LYS A 6 1.12 -12.24 -8.36
N PHE A 7 0.61 -12.86 -9.43
CA PHE A 7 1.40 -13.39 -10.52
C PHE A 7 0.90 -12.87 -11.87
N ARG A 8 1.82 -12.79 -12.82
CA ARG A 8 1.53 -12.41 -14.19
C ARG A 8 0.91 -13.59 -14.94
N LEU A 9 -0.21 -13.36 -15.65
CA LEU A 9 -0.84 -14.30 -16.55
C LEU A 9 -0.44 -14.04 -18.01
N TYR A 10 -0.35 -15.11 -18.79
CA TYR A 10 -0.08 -15.09 -20.22
C TYR A 10 -1.18 -15.86 -20.97
N PRO A 11 -2.36 -15.26 -21.13
CA PRO A 11 -3.46 -15.88 -21.88
C PRO A 11 -3.15 -15.93 -23.37
N THR A 12 -3.68 -16.95 -24.05
CA THR A 12 -3.77 -16.99 -25.53
C THR A 12 -4.84 -16.01 -26.01
N LYS A 13 -4.90 -15.71 -27.31
CA LYS A 13 -5.92 -14.82 -27.88
C LYS A 13 -7.34 -15.34 -27.60
N GLU A 14 -7.56 -16.64 -27.67
CA GLU A 14 -8.86 -17.28 -27.36
C GLU A 14 -9.21 -17.07 -25.86
N GLN A 15 -8.23 -17.27 -24.96
CA GLN A 15 -8.41 -17.04 -23.53
C GLN A 15 -8.62 -15.56 -23.19
N GLU A 16 -8.01 -14.63 -23.94
CA GLU A 16 -8.27 -13.19 -23.80
C GLU A 16 -9.73 -12.84 -24.09
N VAL A 17 -10.36 -13.50 -25.09
CA VAL A 17 -11.78 -13.33 -25.38
C VAL A 17 -12.64 -13.81 -24.21
N LEU A 18 -12.32 -14.96 -23.61
CA LEU A 18 -13.02 -15.48 -22.43
C LEU A 18 -12.86 -14.55 -21.22
N LEU A 19 -11.65 -14.02 -20.99
CA LEU A 19 -11.40 -13.01 -19.95
C LEU A 19 -12.21 -11.75 -20.20
N ALA A 20 -12.28 -11.28 -21.45
CA ALA A 20 -13.05 -10.09 -21.81
C ALA A 20 -14.57 -10.30 -21.56
N LYS A 21 -15.11 -11.50 -21.84
CA LYS A 21 -16.48 -11.87 -21.49
C LYS A 21 -16.70 -11.76 -19.97
N HIS A 22 -15.80 -12.32 -19.15
CA HIS A 22 -15.91 -12.25 -17.69
C HIS A 22 -15.87 -10.80 -17.18
N PHE A 23 -14.92 -9.97 -17.64
CA PHE A 23 -14.87 -8.55 -17.28
C PHE A 23 -16.14 -7.80 -17.69
N GLY A 24 -16.63 -8.08 -18.91
CA GLY A 24 -17.85 -7.46 -19.45
C GLY A 24 -19.09 -7.81 -18.63
N THR A 25 -19.30 -9.09 -18.36
CA THR A 25 -20.46 -9.60 -17.63
C THR A 25 -20.47 -9.10 -16.17
N VAL A 26 -19.34 -9.19 -15.48
CA VAL A 26 -19.23 -8.72 -14.09
C VAL A 26 -19.49 -7.20 -13.98
N ARG A 27 -19.01 -6.42 -14.96
CA ARG A 27 -19.31 -4.99 -15.04
C ARG A 27 -20.81 -4.74 -15.33
N PHE A 28 -21.40 -5.49 -16.23
CA PHE A 28 -22.83 -5.39 -16.57
C PHE A 28 -23.69 -5.68 -15.33
N VAL A 29 -23.43 -6.78 -14.64
CA VAL A 29 -24.18 -7.17 -13.43
C VAL A 29 -24.02 -6.13 -12.32
N TYR A 30 -22.81 -5.60 -12.10
CA TYR A 30 -22.58 -4.55 -11.14
C TYR A 30 -23.41 -3.29 -11.46
N ASN A 31 -23.41 -2.87 -12.72
CA ASN A 31 -24.13 -1.67 -13.14
C ASN A 31 -25.64 -1.87 -13.07
N TRP A 32 -26.12 -3.03 -13.49
CA TRP A 32 -27.54 -3.37 -13.35
C TRP A 32 -27.96 -3.37 -11.89
N ALA A 33 -27.20 -4.00 -11.01
CA ALA A 33 -27.51 -4.04 -9.58
C ALA A 33 -27.53 -2.63 -8.94
N LEU A 34 -26.62 -1.75 -9.37
CA LEU A 34 -26.60 -0.35 -8.91
C LEU A 34 -27.86 0.41 -9.36
N ASP A 35 -28.24 0.28 -10.62
CA ASP A 35 -29.45 0.90 -11.17
C ASP A 35 -30.72 0.37 -10.48
N PHE A 36 -30.77 -0.95 -10.27
CA PHE A 36 -31.86 -1.64 -9.61
C PHE A 36 -32.02 -1.15 -8.15
N ASP A 37 -30.94 -1.08 -7.39
CA ASP A 37 -30.98 -0.62 -6.01
C ASP A 37 -31.37 0.87 -5.89
N ILE A 38 -30.88 1.73 -6.79
CA ILE A 38 -31.28 3.15 -6.86
C ILE A 38 -32.79 3.26 -7.11
N LYS A 39 -33.35 2.50 -8.05
CA LYS A 39 -34.78 2.52 -8.38
C LYS A 39 -35.64 1.99 -7.22
N LYS A 40 -35.20 0.91 -6.58
CA LYS A 40 -35.92 0.36 -5.40
C LYS A 40 -35.83 1.32 -4.20
N TYR A 41 -34.70 1.98 -3.98
CA TYR A 41 -34.56 2.97 -2.94
C TYR A 41 -35.50 4.16 -3.15
N ALA A 42 -35.71 4.61 -4.38
CA ALA A 42 -36.65 5.67 -4.70
C ALA A 42 -38.12 5.34 -4.32
N THR A 43 -38.47 4.04 -4.42
CA THR A 43 -39.85 3.57 -4.07
C THR A 43 -39.98 3.17 -2.61
N CYS A 44 -39.02 2.44 -2.05
CA CYS A 44 -39.14 1.82 -0.73
C CYS A 44 -38.30 2.48 0.37
N GLN A 45 -37.52 3.51 0.03
CA GLN A 45 -36.58 4.22 0.92
C GLN A 45 -35.63 3.28 1.69
N LYS A 46 -35.36 2.09 1.14
CA LYS A 46 -34.53 1.08 1.76
C LYS A 46 -33.50 0.54 0.77
N HIS A 47 -32.21 0.55 1.17
CA HIS A 47 -31.13 -0.10 0.44
C HIS A 47 -31.25 -1.63 0.50
N LEU A 48 -31.03 -2.28 -0.63
CA LEU A 48 -31.06 -3.74 -0.73
C LEU A 48 -29.67 -4.33 -0.49
N GLY A 49 -29.60 -5.27 0.45
CA GLY A 49 -28.38 -6.06 0.62
C GLY A 49 -28.10 -6.97 -0.59
N TRP A 50 -26.86 -7.38 -0.79
CA TRP A 50 -26.45 -8.20 -1.92
C TRP A 50 -27.21 -9.52 -2.05
N MET A 51 -27.58 -10.15 -0.92
CA MET A 51 -28.40 -11.37 -0.95
C MET A 51 -29.79 -11.12 -1.52
N SER A 52 -30.48 -10.08 -1.07
CA SER A 52 -31.80 -9.70 -1.55
C SER A 52 -31.80 -9.43 -3.07
N ILE A 53 -30.74 -8.79 -3.58
CA ILE A 53 -30.58 -8.56 -5.02
C ILE A 53 -30.36 -9.89 -5.75
N CYS A 54 -29.51 -10.78 -5.23
CA CYS A 54 -29.21 -12.07 -5.86
C CYS A 54 -30.40 -13.05 -5.91
N THR A 55 -31.34 -12.94 -4.97
CA THR A 55 -32.55 -13.80 -4.86
C THR A 55 -33.78 -13.15 -5.45
N SER A 56 -33.71 -11.92 -5.94
CA SER A 56 -34.87 -11.20 -6.52
C SER A 56 -35.31 -11.82 -7.86
N ASP A 57 -36.62 -11.73 -8.11
CA ASP A 57 -37.19 -12.18 -9.38
C ASP A 57 -36.66 -11.39 -10.56
N GLU A 58 -36.36 -10.10 -10.35
CA GLU A 58 -35.76 -9.24 -11.37
C GLU A 58 -34.38 -9.71 -11.77
N TYR A 59 -33.54 -10.18 -10.82
CA TYR A 59 -32.24 -10.76 -11.16
C TYR A 59 -32.37 -12.11 -11.86
N HIS A 60 -33.35 -12.91 -11.47
CA HIS A 60 -33.66 -14.17 -12.17
C HIS A 60 -34.15 -13.91 -13.59
N GLN A 61 -35.00 -12.91 -13.80
CA GLN A 61 -35.46 -12.49 -15.13
C GLN A 61 -34.28 -11.95 -15.97
N LEU A 62 -33.43 -11.09 -15.39
CA LEU A 62 -32.23 -10.62 -16.10
C LEU A 62 -31.37 -11.76 -16.68
N LYS A 63 -31.22 -12.85 -15.91
CA LYS A 63 -30.46 -14.04 -16.40
C LYS A 63 -31.16 -14.80 -17.50
N LYS A 64 -32.49 -14.81 -17.51
CA LYS A 64 -33.33 -15.40 -18.60
C LYS A 64 -33.20 -14.57 -19.86
N ASP A 65 -33.31 -13.25 -19.75
CA ASP A 65 -33.25 -12.31 -20.87
C ASP A 65 -31.83 -12.20 -21.48
N ASN A 66 -30.82 -12.58 -20.70
CA ASN A 66 -29.42 -12.52 -21.13
C ASN A 66 -28.71 -13.88 -21.06
N PRO A 67 -29.02 -14.83 -21.95
CA PRO A 67 -28.48 -16.20 -21.91
C PRO A 67 -26.94 -16.28 -21.95
N TRP A 68 -26.28 -15.29 -22.54
CA TRP A 68 -24.84 -15.18 -22.62
C TRP A 68 -24.17 -15.06 -21.21
N MET A 69 -24.91 -14.68 -20.18
CA MET A 69 -24.40 -14.65 -18.78
C MET A 69 -24.05 -16.07 -18.30
N LYS A 70 -24.63 -17.13 -18.87
CA LYS A 70 -24.32 -18.54 -18.54
C LYS A 70 -22.87 -18.92 -18.92
N GLU A 71 -22.24 -18.18 -19.82
CA GLU A 71 -20.85 -18.42 -20.23
C GLU A 71 -19.83 -18.01 -19.16
N VAL A 72 -20.26 -17.24 -18.16
CA VAL A 72 -19.41 -16.70 -17.09
C VAL A 72 -19.71 -17.39 -15.76
N ASN A 73 -18.72 -17.45 -14.88
CA ASN A 73 -18.89 -18.01 -13.55
C ASN A 73 -19.93 -17.22 -12.73
N VAL A 74 -20.98 -17.90 -12.29
CA VAL A 74 -22.05 -17.29 -11.48
C VAL A 74 -21.52 -16.65 -10.21
N GLN A 75 -20.58 -17.30 -9.53
CA GLN A 75 -19.98 -16.77 -8.30
C GLN A 75 -19.25 -15.45 -8.53
N SER A 76 -18.63 -15.24 -9.70
CA SER A 76 -18.01 -13.95 -10.04
C SER A 76 -19.04 -12.84 -10.22
N MET A 77 -20.23 -13.16 -10.72
CA MET A 77 -21.34 -12.21 -10.83
C MET A 77 -21.91 -11.86 -9.46
N THR A 78 -22.16 -12.85 -8.61
CA THR A 78 -22.60 -12.65 -7.22
C THR A 78 -21.59 -11.81 -6.43
N SER A 79 -20.29 -12.07 -6.60
CA SER A 79 -19.23 -11.24 -5.99
C SER A 79 -19.29 -9.78 -6.44
N ALA A 80 -19.68 -9.52 -7.70
CA ALA A 80 -19.83 -8.13 -8.17
C ALA A 80 -20.93 -7.38 -7.42
N ILE A 81 -22.05 -8.05 -7.16
CA ILE A 81 -23.16 -7.49 -6.35
C ILE A 81 -22.73 -7.30 -4.90
N ALA A 82 -22.01 -8.27 -4.31
CA ALA A 82 -21.47 -8.14 -2.95
C ALA A 82 -20.44 -7.01 -2.83
N HIS A 83 -19.67 -6.74 -3.88
CA HIS A 83 -18.76 -5.57 -3.92
C HIS A 83 -19.52 -4.25 -3.99
N LEU A 84 -20.66 -4.20 -4.68
CA LEU A 84 -21.54 -3.03 -4.68
C LEU A 84 -22.08 -2.75 -3.28
N ASP A 85 -22.61 -3.77 -2.60
CA ASP A 85 -23.12 -3.67 -1.23
C ASP A 85 -22.03 -3.12 -0.27
N LYS A 86 -20.80 -3.66 -0.35
CA LYS A 86 -19.67 -3.12 0.41
C LYS A 86 -19.36 -1.65 0.08
N ALA A 87 -19.57 -1.24 -1.17
CA ALA A 87 -19.39 0.16 -1.56
C ALA A 87 -20.46 1.08 -0.94
N PHE A 88 -21.71 0.63 -0.88
CA PHE A 88 -22.78 1.33 -0.15
C PHE A 88 -22.51 1.38 1.35
N GLN A 89 -22.08 0.28 1.96
CA GLN A 89 -21.71 0.26 3.38
C GLN A 89 -20.62 1.29 3.71
N LYS A 90 -19.60 1.44 2.85
CA LYS A 90 -18.56 2.48 2.99
C LYS A 90 -19.15 3.89 2.83
N PHE A 91 -20.06 4.07 1.92
CA PHE A 91 -20.74 5.35 1.72
C PHE A 91 -21.54 5.75 2.96
N PHE A 92 -22.37 4.87 3.50
CA PHE A 92 -23.17 5.13 4.72
C PHE A 92 -22.30 5.37 5.97
N ARG A 93 -21.11 4.76 6.03
CA ARG A 93 -20.12 5.00 7.11
C ARG A 93 -19.23 6.24 6.85
N HIS A 94 -19.53 7.05 5.86
CA HIS A 94 -18.71 8.21 5.45
C HIS A 94 -17.25 7.88 5.12
N GLN A 95 -16.96 6.62 4.78
CA GLN A 95 -15.63 6.13 4.40
C GLN A 95 -15.36 6.18 2.89
N GLY A 96 -16.37 6.56 2.09
CA GLY A 96 -16.29 6.63 0.64
C GLY A 96 -17.40 7.46 0.03
N GLY A 97 -17.27 7.80 -1.25
CA GLY A 97 -18.34 8.45 -2.01
C GLY A 97 -19.40 7.47 -2.47
N PHE A 98 -20.51 8.00 -3.01
CA PHE A 98 -21.59 7.20 -3.60
C PHE A 98 -21.04 6.28 -4.71
N PRO A 99 -21.51 5.00 -4.80
CA PRO A 99 -21.09 4.06 -5.81
C PRO A 99 -21.35 4.58 -7.22
N LYS A 100 -20.37 4.38 -8.14
CA LYS A 100 -20.46 4.87 -9.52
C LYS A 100 -20.59 3.72 -10.50
N PHE A 101 -21.30 3.97 -11.62
CA PHE A 101 -21.34 3.03 -12.74
C PHE A 101 -19.95 2.77 -13.31
N LYS A 102 -19.65 1.51 -13.59
CA LYS A 102 -18.37 1.08 -14.17
C LYS A 102 -18.39 1.25 -15.68
N SER A 103 -17.37 1.92 -16.23
CA SER A 103 -17.25 2.15 -17.67
C SER A 103 -16.49 1.02 -18.38
N LYS A 104 -16.91 0.68 -19.61
CA LYS A 104 -16.16 -0.23 -20.51
C LYS A 104 -14.83 0.39 -20.98
N TYR A 105 -14.72 1.70 -20.92
CA TYR A 105 -13.52 2.42 -21.32
C TYR A 105 -12.48 2.51 -20.20
N ASN A 106 -12.82 2.03 -18.99
CA ASN A 106 -11.80 1.85 -17.97
C ASN A 106 -10.87 0.69 -18.37
N HIS A 107 -9.61 1.01 -18.54
CA HIS A 107 -8.60 0.04 -18.96
C HIS A 107 -8.14 -0.90 -17.84
N GLU A 108 -8.45 -0.57 -16.60
CA GLU A 108 -8.24 -1.42 -15.44
C GLU A 108 -9.52 -2.16 -15.12
N GLN A 109 -9.49 -3.47 -15.29
CA GLN A 109 -10.65 -4.33 -15.10
C GLN A 109 -10.29 -5.50 -14.19
N SER A 110 -11.24 -5.95 -13.39
CA SER A 110 -11.06 -7.12 -12.53
C SER A 110 -12.36 -7.84 -12.28
N PHE A 111 -12.27 -9.14 -12.01
CA PHE A 111 -13.34 -9.95 -11.46
C PHE A 111 -12.79 -10.89 -10.39
N GLU A 112 -13.61 -11.21 -9.43
CA GLU A 112 -13.29 -12.15 -8.36
C GLU A 112 -13.70 -13.58 -8.77
N VAL A 113 -12.86 -14.54 -8.39
CA VAL A 113 -13.13 -15.98 -8.44
C VAL A 113 -13.09 -16.46 -6.98
N PRO A 114 -14.24 -16.55 -6.30
CA PRO A 114 -14.28 -16.88 -4.87
C PRO A 114 -13.85 -18.32 -4.60
N GLU A 115 -14.25 -19.25 -5.47
CA GLU A 115 -14.07 -20.68 -5.29
C GLU A 115 -13.73 -21.40 -6.61
N ASN A 116 -13.36 -22.67 -6.51
CA ASN A 116 -13.10 -23.56 -7.63
C ASN A 116 -11.96 -23.12 -8.57
N LEU A 117 -11.04 -22.28 -8.06
CA LEU A 117 -9.80 -21.99 -8.75
C LEU A 117 -8.84 -23.16 -8.56
N LYS A 118 -8.35 -23.75 -9.66
CA LYS A 118 -7.32 -24.79 -9.62
C LYS A 118 -6.00 -24.23 -10.10
N ILE A 119 -4.97 -24.31 -9.25
CA ILE A 119 -3.62 -23.83 -9.55
C ILE A 119 -2.68 -25.02 -9.60
N ASP A 120 -2.05 -25.21 -10.75
CA ASP A 120 -1.01 -26.20 -10.97
C ASP A 120 0.35 -25.48 -10.90
N PHE A 121 0.99 -25.56 -9.75
CA PHE A 121 2.30 -24.91 -9.52
C PHE A 121 3.44 -25.60 -10.28
N LYS A 122 3.34 -26.93 -10.51
CA LYS A 122 4.35 -27.73 -11.22
C LYS A 122 4.42 -27.30 -12.70
N HIS A 123 3.29 -27.22 -13.36
CA HIS A 123 3.21 -26.83 -14.76
C HIS A 123 2.98 -25.32 -14.96
N LYS A 124 2.88 -24.54 -13.87
CA LYS A 124 2.66 -23.08 -13.86
C LYS A 124 1.41 -22.69 -14.68
N LYS A 125 0.30 -23.39 -14.45
CA LYS A 125 -0.97 -23.19 -15.13
C LYS A 125 -2.10 -23.01 -14.14
N ILE A 126 -3.11 -22.19 -14.51
CA ILE A 126 -4.28 -21.88 -13.70
C ILE A 126 -5.53 -22.17 -14.51
N GLN A 127 -6.47 -22.85 -13.89
CA GLN A 127 -7.80 -23.09 -14.44
C GLN A 127 -8.80 -22.19 -13.73
N ILE A 128 -9.44 -21.31 -14.51
CA ILE A 128 -10.55 -20.47 -14.07
C ILE A 128 -11.87 -21.21 -14.37
N PRO A 129 -12.86 -21.21 -13.45
CA PRO A 129 -14.16 -21.82 -13.70
C PRO A 129 -14.82 -21.24 -14.97
N LYS A 130 -15.53 -22.07 -15.71
CA LYS A 130 -16.19 -21.72 -17.00
C LYS A 130 -15.24 -21.36 -18.15
N PHE A 131 -13.94 -21.53 -17.98
CA PHE A 131 -13.01 -21.53 -19.12
C PHE A 131 -13.09 -22.90 -19.82
N ILE A 132 -14.09 -23.06 -20.67
CA ILE A 132 -14.33 -24.31 -21.43
C ILE A 132 -13.62 -24.14 -22.78
N ASN A 133 -12.84 -25.13 -23.15
CA ASN A 133 -12.23 -25.16 -24.47
C ASN A 133 -13.23 -25.65 -25.53
N THR A 134 -13.32 -24.94 -26.62
CA THR A 134 -14.10 -25.36 -27.80
C THR A 134 -13.38 -26.42 -28.62
N LYS A 135 -12.08 -26.61 -28.43
CA LYS A 135 -11.27 -27.65 -29.10
C LYS A 135 -11.21 -28.92 -28.27
N LYS A 136 -11.55 -30.07 -28.83
CA LYS A 136 -11.63 -31.39 -28.18
C LYS A 136 -10.39 -31.78 -27.35
N ASN A 137 -9.18 -31.26 -27.65
CA ASN A 137 -7.90 -31.61 -27.03
C ASN A 137 -7.11 -30.38 -26.51
N GLY A 138 -7.73 -29.23 -26.28
CA GLY A 138 -7.03 -28.02 -25.86
C GLY A 138 -6.95 -27.88 -24.36
N ASP A 139 -5.80 -27.38 -23.87
CA ASP A 139 -5.58 -27.04 -22.47
C ASP A 139 -6.17 -25.66 -22.17
N ASN A 140 -7.22 -25.60 -21.34
CA ASN A 140 -7.94 -24.37 -20.97
C ASN A 140 -7.20 -23.56 -19.90
N ARG A 141 -6.15 -24.12 -19.33
CA ARG A 141 -5.43 -23.50 -18.24
C ARG A 141 -4.55 -22.38 -18.77
N ILE A 142 -4.60 -21.22 -18.10
CA ILE A 142 -3.80 -20.05 -18.45
C ILE A 142 -2.40 -20.20 -17.82
N LYS A 143 -1.36 -19.96 -18.61
CA LYS A 143 0.02 -19.93 -18.13
C LYS A 143 0.24 -18.73 -17.22
N PHE A 144 1.02 -18.91 -16.14
CA PHE A 144 1.49 -17.82 -15.26
C PHE A 144 2.98 -17.95 -14.94
N VAL A 145 3.58 -16.84 -14.53
CA VAL A 145 4.98 -16.83 -14.06
C VAL A 145 5.01 -16.91 -12.55
N LEU A 146 5.59 -17.98 -12.03
CA LEU A 146 5.82 -18.18 -10.60
C LEU A 146 7.09 -17.41 -10.21
N SER A 147 6.94 -16.11 -9.90
CA SER A 147 8.06 -15.21 -9.54
C SER A 147 8.58 -15.40 -8.12
N ARG A 148 7.83 -16.08 -7.25
CA ARG A 148 8.23 -16.42 -5.88
C ARG A 148 7.56 -17.71 -5.42
N ARG A 149 8.20 -18.39 -4.45
CA ARG A 149 7.62 -19.59 -3.82
C ARG A 149 6.34 -19.22 -3.08
N VAL A 150 5.31 -20.03 -3.27
CA VAL A 150 4.05 -19.93 -2.53
C VAL A 150 4.14 -20.86 -1.33
N LYS A 151 3.77 -20.37 -0.16
CA LYS A 151 3.70 -21.18 1.05
C LYS A 151 2.58 -22.23 0.95
N SER A 152 2.76 -23.34 1.62
CA SER A 152 1.70 -24.34 1.76
C SER A 152 0.53 -23.79 2.59
N GLY A 153 -0.69 -24.11 2.16
CA GLY A 153 -1.90 -23.66 2.83
C GLY A 153 -3.12 -23.75 1.94
N LYS A 154 -4.29 -23.44 2.50
CA LYS A 154 -5.55 -23.42 1.76
C LYS A 154 -5.62 -22.17 0.87
N ILE A 155 -5.77 -22.38 -0.44
CA ILE A 155 -5.99 -21.28 -1.39
C ILE A 155 -7.40 -20.77 -1.18
N GLY A 156 -7.53 -19.48 -0.92
CA GLY A 156 -8.80 -18.78 -0.80
C GLY A 156 -9.21 -18.10 -2.11
N ARG A 157 -10.01 -17.04 -1.97
CA ARG A 157 -10.49 -16.26 -3.12
C ARG A 157 -9.37 -15.70 -3.98
N ALA A 158 -9.63 -15.59 -5.26
CA ALA A 158 -8.70 -14.99 -6.21
C ALA A 158 -9.35 -13.85 -6.99
N THR A 159 -8.53 -12.91 -7.44
CA THR A 159 -8.93 -11.82 -8.33
C THR A 159 -8.11 -11.89 -9.61
N VAL A 160 -8.78 -12.00 -10.74
CA VAL A 160 -8.16 -11.84 -12.05
C VAL A 160 -8.29 -10.39 -12.47
N SER A 161 -7.21 -9.77 -12.91
CA SER A 161 -7.19 -8.36 -13.28
C SER A 161 -6.43 -8.11 -14.58
N ARG A 162 -6.83 -7.04 -15.28
CA ARG A 162 -6.14 -6.48 -16.44
C ARG A 162 -5.74 -5.04 -16.10
N ASN A 163 -4.48 -4.70 -16.30
CA ASN A 163 -4.01 -3.34 -16.05
C ASN A 163 -4.14 -2.44 -17.31
N SER A 164 -3.86 -1.15 -17.14
CA SER A 164 -3.90 -0.15 -18.22
C SER A 164 -2.92 -0.43 -19.38
N CYS A 165 -1.91 -1.29 -19.17
CA CYS A 165 -0.99 -1.74 -20.21
C CYS A 165 -1.49 -2.96 -21.00
N GLY A 166 -2.69 -3.46 -20.68
CA GLY A 166 -3.25 -4.68 -21.29
C GLY A 166 -2.67 -5.97 -20.73
N GLN A 167 -2.02 -5.91 -19.59
CA GLN A 167 -1.40 -7.07 -18.97
C GLN A 167 -2.35 -7.72 -17.96
N TYR A 168 -2.36 -9.06 -17.92
CA TYR A 168 -3.21 -9.84 -17.04
C TYR A 168 -2.45 -10.34 -15.82
N PHE A 169 -3.13 -10.35 -14.69
CA PHE A 169 -2.61 -10.82 -13.41
C PHE A 169 -3.66 -11.64 -12.68
N ILE A 170 -3.18 -12.54 -11.84
CA ILE A 170 -3.99 -13.18 -10.82
C ILE A 170 -3.43 -12.84 -9.46
N SER A 171 -4.30 -12.47 -8.54
CA SER A 171 -3.99 -12.33 -7.12
C SER A 171 -4.84 -13.31 -6.34
N PHE A 172 -4.26 -14.09 -5.44
CA PHE A 172 -5.00 -14.99 -4.56
C PHE A 172 -4.43 -14.96 -3.16
N ILE A 173 -5.25 -15.32 -2.19
CA ILE A 173 -4.86 -15.42 -0.80
C ILE A 173 -4.57 -16.89 -0.45
N VAL A 174 -3.62 -17.10 0.45
CA VAL A 174 -3.30 -18.40 1.03
C VAL A 174 -3.43 -18.30 2.54
N HIS A 175 -4.27 -19.16 3.10
CA HIS A 175 -4.41 -19.32 4.54
C HIS A 175 -3.34 -20.33 4.99
N THR A 176 -2.28 -19.82 5.61
CA THR A 176 -1.18 -20.63 6.15
C THR A 176 -1.44 -20.99 7.61
N ASN A 177 -0.90 -22.12 8.06
CA ASN A 177 -0.99 -22.54 9.47
C ASN A 177 0.00 -21.78 10.37
N GLU A 178 0.81 -20.89 9.80
CA GLU A 178 1.74 -20.09 10.60
C GLU A 178 0.98 -19.12 11.50
N GLN A 179 1.36 -19.07 12.77
CA GLN A 179 0.89 -18.08 13.73
C GLN A 179 1.66 -16.76 13.53
N PRO A 180 1.03 -15.60 13.75
CA PRO A 180 1.75 -14.33 13.85
C PRO A 180 2.81 -14.44 14.94
N LYS A 181 4.01 -13.94 14.67
CA LYS A 181 5.02 -13.80 15.72
C LYS A 181 4.61 -12.66 16.64
N ILE A 182 4.74 -12.88 17.93
CA ILE A 182 4.50 -11.86 18.96
C ILE A 182 5.86 -11.28 19.35
N LEU A 183 5.91 -10.00 19.66
CA LEU A 183 7.10 -9.38 20.24
C LEU A 183 7.22 -9.81 21.70
N ASP A 184 8.20 -10.67 21.99
CA ASP A 184 8.45 -11.19 23.35
C ASP A 184 9.38 -10.27 24.16
N LYS A 185 9.92 -9.22 23.54
CA LYS A 185 10.84 -8.28 24.17
C LYS A 185 10.09 -7.10 24.76
N GLU A 186 10.53 -6.68 25.91
CA GLU A 186 10.08 -5.43 26.51
C GLU A 186 10.39 -4.23 25.60
N ILE A 187 9.42 -3.31 25.50
CA ILE A 187 9.54 -2.10 24.68
C ILE A 187 10.37 -1.08 25.44
N SER A 188 11.47 -0.66 24.87
CA SER A 188 12.41 0.32 25.45
C SER A 188 12.90 1.31 24.40
N ILE A 189 13.52 2.39 24.85
CA ILE A 189 14.17 3.39 23.95
C ILE A 189 15.25 2.73 23.10
N LYS A 190 16.00 1.77 23.67
CA LYS A 190 17.15 1.10 23.01
C LYS A 190 16.74 0.25 21.82
N ASN A 191 15.56 -0.38 21.86
CA ASN A 191 15.06 -1.23 20.77
C ASN A 191 14.00 -0.54 19.90
N SER A 192 13.85 0.79 20.03
CA SER A 192 12.87 1.58 19.31
C SER A 192 13.53 2.61 18.38
N LEU A 193 12.96 2.74 17.18
CA LEU A 193 13.43 3.68 16.15
C LEU A 193 12.32 4.67 15.82
N GLY A 194 12.57 5.98 15.98
CA GLY A 194 11.70 7.06 15.51
C GLY A 194 11.92 7.32 14.02
N ILE A 195 10.86 7.57 13.29
CA ILE A 195 10.85 7.78 11.84
C ILE A 195 10.09 9.06 11.53
N ASP A 196 10.79 10.07 11.02
CA ASP A 196 10.22 11.29 10.47
C ASP A 196 10.17 11.22 8.94
N PHE A 197 9.08 11.73 8.32
CA PHE A 197 8.86 11.75 6.88
C PHE A 197 9.14 13.14 6.29
N GLY A 198 10.12 13.24 5.41
CA GLY A 198 10.50 14.48 4.77
C GLY A 198 10.31 14.49 3.24
N LEU A 199 10.34 15.67 2.63
CA LEU A 199 10.25 15.86 1.18
C LEU A 199 11.62 15.78 0.50
N LYS A 200 12.68 16.15 1.18
CA LYS A 200 14.07 16.09 0.70
C LYS A 200 14.65 14.71 0.98
N HIS A 201 14.71 14.34 2.23
CA HIS A 201 14.99 12.99 2.67
C HIS A 201 13.66 12.27 2.83
N PHE A 202 13.54 11.07 2.26
CA PHE A 202 12.32 10.27 2.33
C PHE A 202 12.00 9.88 3.78
N LEU A 203 13.04 9.43 4.51
CA LEU A 203 12.98 9.12 5.93
C LEU A 203 14.18 9.75 6.64
N THR A 204 13.95 10.23 7.84
CA THR A 204 14.99 10.58 8.82
C THR A 204 14.73 9.76 10.07
N PHE A 205 15.76 9.11 10.60
CA PHE A 205 15.66 8.23 11.75
C PHE A 205 16.22 8.90 13.01
N SER A 206 15.75 8.43 14.17
CA SER A 206 16.19 8.94 15.48
C SER A 206 17.65 8.56 15.82
N ASP A 207 18.29 7.67 15.08
CA ASP A 207 19.71 7.34 15.15
C ASP A 207 20.59 8.27 14.29
N GLY A 208 20.00 9.26 13.63
CA GLY A 208 20.67 10.22 12.76
C GLY A 208 20.80 9.79 11.31
N THR A 209 20.44 8.57 10.96
CA THR A 209 20.51 8.10 9.57
C THR A 209 19.40 8.70 8.73
N LYS A 210 19.65 8.87 7.42
CA LYS A 210 18.70 9.45 6.47
C LYS A 210 18.63 8.61 5.20
N VAL A 211 17.44 8.53 4.64
CA VAL A 211 17.19 7.90 3.33
C VAL A 211 16.69 8.96 2.36
N ASP A 212 17.40 9.14 1.26
CA ASP A 212 17.05 10.12 0.26
C ASP A 212 15.82 9.74 -0.57
N SER A 213 15.12 10.76 -1.06
CA SER A 213 14.00 10.56 -1.98
C SER A 213 14.52 10.16 -3.36
N PRO A 214 14.07 9.02 -3.94
CA PRO A 214 14.55 8.54 -5.25
C PRO A 214 14.01 9.34 -6.43
N GLU A 215 13.04 10.23 -6.23
CA GLU A 215 12.43 11.13 -7.25
C GLU A 215 12.10 10.47 -8.61
N TYR A 216 11.67 9.21 -8.63
CA TYR A 216 11.42 8.45 -9.88
C TYR A 216 10.45 9.13 -10.85
N PHE A 217 9.43 9.81 -10.33
CA PHE A 217 8.49 10.53 -11.16
C PHE A 217 9.14 11.74 -11.83
N LYS A 218 9.98 12.49 -11.08
CA LYS A 218 10.70 13.67 -11.61
C LYS A 218 11.66 13.26 -12.73
N GLN A 219 12.41 12.16 -12.54
CA GLN A 219 13.31 11.60 -13.56
C GLN A 219 12.58 11.17 -14.84
N ALA A 220 11.32 10.74 -14.73
CA ALA A 220 10.52 10.28 -15.87
C ALA A 220 9.67 11.38 -16.52
N LEU A 221 9.64 12.61 -15.99
CA LEU A 221 8.75 13.69 -16.44
C LEU A 221 8.88 14.00 -17.93
N ASP A 222 10.09 14.17 -18.46
CA ASP A 222 10.32 14.52 -19.86
C ASP A 222 9.85 13.42 -20.81
N LYS A 223 10.15 12.17 -20.46
CA LYS A 223 9.68 11.00 -21.22
C LYS A 223 8.16 10.92 -21.20
N LEU A 224 7.55 11.13 -20.04
CA LEU A 224 6.10 11.12 -19.89
C LEU A 224 5.45 12.23 -20.70
N ALA A 225 5.95 13.48 -20.60
CA ALA A 225 5.45 14.63 -21.33
C ALA A 225 5.55 14.42 -22.85
N LYS A 226 6.69 13.88 -23.34
CA LYS A 226 6.88 13.55 -24.76
C LYS A 226 5.84 12.54 -25.25
N GLU A 227 5.61 11.46 -24.51
CA GLU A 227 4.64 10.43 -24.91
C GLU A 227 3.18 10.92 -24.77
N GLN A 228 2.87 11.78 -23.80
CA GLN A 228 1.55 12.41 -23.67
C GLN A 228 1.25 13.40 -24.80
N ARG A 229 2.23 14.25 -25.22
CA ARG A 229 2.08 15.13 -26.39
C ARG A 229 1.80 14.33 -27.67
N LYS A 230 2.48 13.20 -27.87
CA LYS A 230 2.18 12.29 -28.99
C LYS A 230 0.77 11.72 -28.92
N LEU A 231 0.29 11.39 -27.71
CA LEU A 231 -1.05 10.85 -27.49
C LEU A 231 -2.13 11.89 -27.81
N SER A 232 -1.95 13.14 -27.38
CA SER A 232 -2.92 14.23 -27.62
C SER A 232 -3.11 14.52 -29.11
N LYS A 233 -2.04 14.40 -29.92
CA LYS A 233 -2.08 14.61 -31.37
C LYS A 233 -2.75 13.47 -32.17
N LYS A 234 -3.09 12.33 -31.54
CA LYS A 234 -3.70 11.19 -32.23
C LYS A 234 -5.22 11.32 -32.31
N GLN A 235 -5.78 10.95 -33.45
CA GLN A 235 -7.22 10.97 -33.69
C GLN A 235 -7.96 10.09 -32.65
N LYS A 236 -9.06 10.62 -32.10
CA LYS A 236 -9.91 9.94 -31.12
C LYS A 236 -10.43 8.62 -31.69
N ASN A 237 -10.44 7.55 -30.90
CA ASN A 237 -10.89 6.20 -31.24
C ASN A 237 -10.04 5.48 -32.31
N SER A 238 -8.90 6.00 -32.73
CA SER A 238 -8.02 5.32 -33.70
C SER A 238 -7.18 4.22 -33.01
N LYS A 239 -6.85 3.16 -33.78
CA LYS A 239 -5.92 2.10 -33.33
C LYS A 239 -4.53 2.69 -32.96
N ASN A 240 -4.11 3.75 -33.65
CA ASN A 240 -2.84 4.42 -33.35
C ASN A 240 -2.89 5.19 -32.02
N LYS A 241 -4.04 5.78 -31.65
CA LYS A 241 -4.24 6.39 -30.34
C LYS A 241 -4.16 5.33 -29.23
N GLU A 242 -4.77 4.18 -29.41
CA GLU A 242 -4.71 3.09 -28.45
C GLU A 242 -3.27 2.54 -28.27
N LYS A 243 -2.53 2.34 -29.35
CA LYS A 243 -1.10 1.98 -29.29
C LYS A 243 -0.28 3.01 -28.50
N GLN A 244 -0.53 4.31 -28.73
CA GLN A 244 0.17 5.38 -28.03
C GLN A 244 -0.25 5.47 -26.56
N ARG A 245 -1.53 5.27 -26.25
CA ARG A 245 -2.04 5.19 -24.87
C ARG A 245 -1.31 4.10 -24.06
N ILE A 246 -1.10 2.93 -24.68
CA ILE A 246 -0.35 1.83 -24.04
C ILE A 246 1.10 2.24 -23.75
N LYS A 247 1.75 3.02 -24.64
CA LYS A 247 3.11 3.55 -24.38
C LYS A 247 3.14 4.46 -23.18
N VAL A 248 2.20 5.39 -23.05
CA VAL A 248 2.05 6.25 -21.87
C VAL A 248 1.80 5.42 -20.61
N ALA A 249 0.88 4.44 -20.68
CA ALA A 249 0.59 3.55 -19.56
C ALA A 249 1.84 2.76 -19.09
N LYS A 250 2.68 2.30 -20.03
CA LYS A 250 3.95 1.62 -19.71
C LYS A 250 4.95 2.52 -18.96
N VAL A 251 5.01 3.81 -19.30
CA VAL A 251 5.86 4.76 -18.55
C VAL A 251 5.37 4.91 -17.11
N HIS A 252 4.06 5.11 -16.91
CA HIS A 252 3.47 5.16 -15.57
C HIS A 252 3.69 3.87 -14.78
N GLN A 253 3.53 2.71 -15.43
CA GLN A 253 3.77 1.41 -14.79
C GLN A 253 5.24 1.25 -14.36
N HIS A 254 6.19 1.69 -15.19
CA HIS A 254 7.61 1.63 -14.86
C HIS A 254 7.91 2.44 -13.59
N ILE A 255 7.43 3.70 -13.52
CA ILE A 255 7.56 4.56 -12.34
C ILE A 255 6.93 3.89 -11.10
N ALA A 256 5.72 3.35 -11.23
CA ALA A 256 5.05 2.67 -10.13
C ALA A 256 5.81 1.43 -9.64
N ASN A 257 6.39 0.66 -10.57
CA ASN A 257 7.20 -0.52 -10.23
C ASN A 257 8.50 -0.15 -9.52
N GLN A 258 9.23 0.88 -10.01
CA GLN A 258 10.45 1.38 -9.36
C GLN A 258 10.15 1.83 -7.92
N ARG A 259 9.05 2.58 -7.74
CA ARG A 259 8.62 3.04 -6.42
C ARG A 259 8.28 1.86 -5.49
N GLN A 260 7.52 0.88 -5.97
CA GLN A 260 7.21 -0.30 -5.18
C GLN A 260 8.44 -1.12 -4.81
N ASP A 261 9.39 -1.29 -5.73
CA ASP A 261 10.63 -2.01 -5.48
C ASP A 261 11.45 -1.32 -4.39
N PHE A 262 11.62 0.01 -4.49
CA PHE A 262 12.29 0.82 -3.48
C PHE A 262 11.64 0.65 -2.09
N LEU A 263 10.31 0.85 -2.00
CA LEU A 263 9.60 0.75 -0.73
C LEU A 263 9.65 -0.67 -0.14
N HIS A 264 9.60 -1.69 -0.99
CA HIS A 264 9.72 -3.09 -0.55
C HIS A 264 11.12 -3.41 -0.03
N LYS A 265 12.18 -2.94 -0.70
CA LYS A 265 13.56 -3.11 -0.27
C LYS A 265 13.80 -2.42 1.07
N LEU A 266 13.51 -1.12 1.13
CA LEU A 266 13.69 -0.31 2.33
C LEU A 266 12.94 -0.88 3.55
N SER A 267 11.65 -1.20 3.38
CA SER A 267 10.87 -1.77 4.49
C SER A 267 11.30 -3.20 4.86
N SER A 268 11.93 -3.97 3.95
CA SER A 268 12.48 -5.29 4.28
C SER A 268 13.80 -5.20 5.00
N GLU A 269 14.64 -4.25 4.64
CA GLU A 269 15.91 -3.95 5.27
C GLU A 269 15.71 -3.50 6.72
N LEU A 270 14.81 -2.51 6.94
CA LEU A 270 14.45 -2.07 8.29
C LEU A 270 13.95 -3.21 9.18
N ILE A 271 13.24 -4.20 8.63
CA ILE A 271 12.73 -5.31 9.43
C ILE A 271 13.75 -6.39 9.68
N LYS A 272 14.61 -6.71 8.70
CA LYS A 272 15.50 -7.86 8.77
C LYS A 272 16.88 -7.53 9.27
N GLU A 273 17.38 -6.34 8.95
CA GLU A 273 18.78 -5.95 9.15
C GLU A 273 18.95 -4.98 10.33
N SER A 274 17.88 -4.25 10.71
CA SER A 274 17.98 -3.35 11.87
C SER A 274 17.88 -4.11 13.19
N GLN A 275 18.58 -3.59 14.19
CA GLN A 275 18.53 -4.07 15.57
C GLN A 275 17.22 -3.69 16.31
N PHE A 276 16.41 -2.80 15.71
CA PHE A 276 15.20 -2.28 16.33
C PHE A 276 14.01 -3.23 16.15
N ASP A 277 13.21 -3.35 17.19
CA ASP A 277 11.99 -4.17 17.21
C ASP A 277 10.72 -3.32 17.16
N VAL A 278 10.82 -2.01 17.49
CA VAL A 278 9.71 -1.07 17.52
C VAL A 278 9.99 0.12 16.60
N PHE A 279 9.05 0.40 15.71
CA PHE A 279 9.12 1.53 14.76
C PHE A 279 8.05 2.55 15.10
N CYS A 280 8.48 3.76 15.45
CA CYS A 280 7.61 4.87 15.86
C CYS A 280 7.46 5.85 14.69
N MET A 281 6.24 6.24 14.33
CA MET A 281 5.98 7.16 13.22
C MET A 281 4.75 8.03 13.46
N GLU A 282 4.61 9.10 12.69
CA GLU A 282 3.44 9.97 12.73
C GLU A 282 2.23 9.42 11.96
N ASP A 283 1.01 9.77 12.44
CA ASP A 283 -0.23 9.59 11.68
C ASP A 283 -0.45 10.79 10.75
N LEU A 284 0.19 10.78 9.58
CA LEU A 284 0.14 11.87 8.63
C LEU A 284 -1.17 11.94 7.85
N ASN A 285 -1.77 13.14 7.75
CA ASN A 285 -2.90 13.39 6.86
C ASN A 285 -2.45 13.58 5.41
N MET A 286 -2.24 12.46 4.70
CA MET A 286 -1.76 12.46 3.32
C MET A 286 -2.67 13.24 2.36
N LYS A 287 -3.99 13.32 2.64
CA LYS A 287 -4.92 14.10 1.80
C LYS A 287 -4.69 15.60 1.95
N ALA A 288 -4.46 16.08 3.16
CA ALA A 288 -4.14 17.49 3.41
C ALA A 288 -2.76 17.84 2.82
N MET A 289 -1.75 17.00 3.06
CA MET A 289 -0.40 17.20 2.52
C MET A 289 -0.38 17.22 0.98
N SER A 290 -1.17 16.39 0.32
CA SER A 290 -1.24 16.35 -1.14
C SER A 290 -1.87 17.61 -1.75
N LYS A 291 -2.70 18.35 -1.01
CA LYS A 291 -3.22 19.66 -1.45
C LYS A 291 -2.14 20.73 -1.48
N ILE A 292 -1.18 20.67 -0.55
CA ILE A 292 -0.12 21.69 -0.40
C ILE A 292 1.08 21.33 -1.30
N TRP A 293 1.58 20.11 -1.25
CA TRP A 293 2.80 19.68 -1.95
C TRP A 293 2.55 18.81 -3.19
N GLY A 294 1.30 18.53 -3.52
CA GLY A 294 0.84 17.95 -4.78
C GLY A 294 1.59 16.67 -5.19
N ARG A 295 2.23 16.75 -6.35
CA ARG A 295 2.88 15.59 -6.99
C ARG A 295 4.01 14.97 -6.15
N LYS A 296 4.76 15.76 -5.37
CA LYS A 296 5.88 15.26 -4.55
C LYS A 296 5.40 14.25 -3.50
N VAL A 297 4.30 14.55 -2.80
CA VAL A 297 3.73 13.65 -1.79
C VAL A 297 3.23 12.36 -2.43
N HIS A 298 2.61 12.44 -3.62
CA HIS A 298 2.18 11.24 -4.35
C HIS A 298 3.37 10.41 -4.83
N ASP A 299 4.48 11.04 -5.20
CA ASP A 299 5.68 10.33 -5.65
C ASP A 299 6.32 9.54 -4.51
N LEU A 300 6.34 10.08 -3.31
CA LEU A 300 6.93 9.45 -2.12
C LEU A 300 6.12 8.25 -1.61
N SER A 301 4.80 8.24 -1.81
CA SER A 301 3.93 7.10 -1.44
C SER A 301 4.05 6.65 0.03
N TYR A 302 4.15 7.59 0.98
CA TYR A 302 4.29 7.34 2.42
C TYR A 302 3.28 6.35 2.97
N TYR A 303 2.00 6.51 2.61
CA TYR A 303 0.97 5.58 3.05
C TYR A 303 1.28 4.13 2.65
N THR A 304 1.79 3.93 1.43
CA THR A 304 2.18 2.60 0.96
C THR A 304 3.35 2.06 1.77
N PHE A 305 4.34 2.91 2.09
CA PHE A 305 5.45 2.52 2.96
C PHE A 305 4.97 2.11 4.35
N GLN A 306 4.11 2.92 4.99
CA GLN A 306 3.53 2.61 6.30
C GLN A 306 2.80 1.26 6.31
N GLN A 307 1.99 0.99 5.26
CA GLN A 307 1.31 -0.30 5.12
C GLN A 307 2.31 -1.46 4.94
N MET A 308 3.36 -1.26 4.13
CA MET A 308 4.39 -2.28 3.93
C MET A 308 5.17 -2.57 5.21
N LEU A 309 5.51 -1.55 5.98
CA LEU A 309 6.20 -1.70 7.26
C LEU A 309 5.29 -2.42 8.27
N ALA A 310 4.03 -2.01 8.40
CA ALA A 310 3.08 -2.57 9.36
C ALA A 310 2.88 -4.09 9.17
N TYR A 311 2.54 -4.55 7.95
CA TYR A 311 2.32 -5.97 7.75
C TYR A 311 3.61 -6.80 7.87
N LYS A 312 4.77 -6.21 7.57
CA LYS A 312 6.07 -6.88 7.76
C LYS A 312 6.41 -6.97 9.24
N CYS A 313 6.17 -5.92 10.03
CA CYS A 313 6.32 -5.97 11.48
C CYS A 313 5.48 -7.10 12.08
N GLU A 314 4.20 -7.17 11.74
CA GLU A 314 3.31 -8.26 12.18
C GLU A 314 3.87 -9.64 11.82
N LYS A 315 4.40 -9.80 10.61
CA LYS A 315 4.98 -11.06 10.14
C LYS A 315 6.25 -11.48 10.91
N TYR A 316 7.07 -10.51 11.31
CA TYR A 316 8.38 -10.77 11.92
C TYR A 316 8.39 -10.60 13.45
N GLY A 317 7.23 -10.34 14.07
CA GLY A 317 7.11 -10.16 15.52
C GLY A 317 7.72 -8.82 15.98
N LYS A 318 7.65 -7.79 15.14
CA LYS A 318 8.03 -6.42 15.47
C LYS A 318 6.79 -5.54 15.56
N LYS A 319 6.91 -4.33 16.11
CA LYS A 319 5.78 -3.46 16.38
C LYS A 319 5.90 -2.11 15.67
N VAL A 320 4.78 -1.58 15.17
CA VAL A 320 4.67 -0.20 14.70
C VAL A 320 3.77 0.56 15.67
N ILE A 321 4.24 1.70 16.16
CA ILE A 321 3.50 2.63 17.01
C ILE A 321 3.34 3.94 16.26
N LYS A 322 2.13 4.51 16.27
CA LYS A 322 1.85 5.80 15.66
C LYS A 322 1.52 6.81 16.74
N ILE A 323 2.20 7.97 16.69
CA ILE A 323 1.85 9.11 17.54
C ILE A 323 0.62 9.84 16.98
N GLY A 324 -0.01 10.64 17.84
CA GLY A 324 -1.12 11.51 17.46
C GLY A 324 -0.74 12.49 16.36
N ARG A 325 -1.71 12.82 15.51
CA ARG A 325 -1.51 13.68 14.32
C ARG A 325 -1.03 15.10 14.66
N PHE A 326 -1.33 15.59 15.83
CA PHE A 326 -1.09 16.97 16.26
C PHE A 326 0.04 17.10 17.27
N GLU A 327 0.79 16.02 17.50
CA GLU A 327 1.98 16.09 18.35
C GLU A 327 3.05 16.98 17.70
N PRO A 328 3.57 18.00 18.40
CA PRO A 328 4.47 18.99 17.81
C PRO A 328 5.93 18.50 17.76
N SER A 329 6.19 17.37 17.09
CA SER A 329 7.48 16.69 17.05
C SER A 329 8.64 17.59 16.63
N SER A 330 8.44 18.47 15.65
CA SER A 330 9.48 19.39 15.13
C SER A 330 9.63 20.69 15.92
N GLN A 331 8.72 20.98 16.89
CA GLN A 331 8.72 22.22 17.67
C GLN A 331 9.25 22.06 19.09
N ILE A 332 9.50 20.83 19.54
CA ILE A 332 9.95 20.51 20.90
C ILE A 332 11.42 20.10 20.85
N CYS A 333 12.19 20.58 21.81
CA CYS A 333 13.54 20.13 22.01
C CYS A 333 13.57 18.69 22.52
N SER A 334 14.23 17.80 21.81
CA SER A 334 14.35 16.40 22.22
C SER A 334 15.20 16.22 23.47
N CYS A 335 15.99 17.24 23.88
CA CYS A 335 16.81 17.22 25.05
C CYS A 335 16.07 17.71 26.31
N CYS A 336 15.51 18.92 26.31
CA CYS A 336 14.92 19.52 27.52
C CYS A 336 13.40 19.70 27.47
N GLY A 337 12.73 19.39 26.36
CA GLY A 337 11.30 19.56 26.21
C GLY A 337 10.82 20.99 25.95
N HIS A 338 11.71 21.98 25.86
CA HIS A 338 11.32 23.35 25.53
C HIS A 338 10.64 23.44 24.19
N ARG A 339 9.50 24.13 24.10
CA ARG A 339 8.75 24.32 22.88
C ARG A 339 8.98 25.68 22.27
N GLN A 340 9.33 25.70 20.97
CA GLN A 340 9.47 26.93 20.20
C GLN A 340 8.85 26.78 18.81
N LYS A 341 8.39 27.89 18.24
CA LYS A 341 7.93 27.90 16.84
C LYS A 341 9.12 27.78 15.91
N MET A 342 9.03 26.85 14.96
CA MET A 342 10.06 26.64 13.95
C MET A 342 9.52 27.01 12.56
N SER A 343 10.26 27.86 11.83
CA SER A 343 10.02 28.10 10.41
C SER A 343 10.35 26.85 9.58
N LEU A 344 9.60 26.61 8.49
CA LEU A 344 9.88 25.51 7.57
C LEU A 344 11.24 25.64 6.85
N GLU A 345 11.79 26.83 6.80
CA GLU A 345 13.08 27.15 6.18
C GLU A 345 14.26 26.73 7.05
N ASN A 346 14.08 26.80 8.38
CA ASN A 346 15.12 26.45 9.34
C ASN A 346 15.35 24.93 9.36
N ARG A 347 16.56 24.52 9.04
CA ARG A 347 16.96 23.10 9.01
C ARG A 347 17.65 22.67 10.30
N THR A 348 18.15 23.60 11.07
CA THR A 348 18.80 23.34 12.36
C THR A 348 17.85 23.74 13.48
N TYR A 349 17.67 22.87 14.45
CA TYR A 349 17.00 23.15 15.69
C TYR A 349 18.03 23.62 16.70
N GLU A 350 17.89 24.85 17.22
CA GLU A 350 18.73 25.43 18.27
C GLU A 350 17.82 25.75 19.46
N CYS A 351 18.07 25.12 20.61
CA CYS A 351 17.26 25.31 21.79
C CYS A 351 17.75 26.49 22.60
N PRO A 352 16.92 27.52 22.86
CA PRO A 352 17.34 28.69 23.67
C PRO A 352 17.49 28.36 25.16
N THR A 353 16.90 27.25 25.63
CA THR A 353 16.91 26.89 27.06
C THR A 353 18.12 26.05 27.44
N CYS A 354 18.44 25.00 26.65
CA CYS A 354 19.54 24.08 26.99
C CYS A 354 20.74 24.18 26.03
N GLY A 355 20.70 25.06 25.03
CA GLY A 355 21.78 25.23 24.06
C GLY A 355 21.94 24.08 23.05
N SER A 356 21.10 23.05 23.09
CA SER A 356 21.17 21.91 22.18
C SER A 356 20.98 22.36 20.72
N LYS A 357 21.90 21.92 19.84
CA LYS A 357 21.88 22.23 18.42
C LYS A 357 21.96 20.96 17.61
N MET A 358 20.96 20.69 16.80
CA MET A 358 20.89 19.48 15.94
C MET A 358 20.06 19.72 14.69
N ASP A 359 20.12 18.77 13.75
CA ASP A 359 19.24 18.77 12.58
C ASP A 359 17.77 18.67 13.02
N ARG A 360 16.90 19.50 12.45
CA ARG A 360 15.49 19.59 12.83
C ARG A 360 14.72 18.27 12.60
N ASP A 361 15.02 17.58 11.49
CA ASP A 361 14.33 16.36 11.13
C ASP A 361 14.80 15.19 12.04
N ILE A 362 16.07 15.21 12.49
CA ILE A 362 16.58 14.28 13.53
C ILE A 362 15.93 14.56 14.88
N ASN A 363 15.84 15.83 15.28
CA ASN A 363 15.12 16.22 16.51
C ASN A 363 13.67 15.73 16.49
N ALA A 364 12.99 15.89 15.35
CA ALA A 364 11.62 15.40 15.17
C ALA A 364 11.53 13.88 15.29
N ALA A 365 12.44 13.14 14.66
CA ALA A 365 12.47 11.68 14.75
C ALA A 365 12.69 11.16 16.17
N ILE A 366 13.57 11.81 16.96
CA ILE A 366 13.75 11.50 18.38
C ILE A 366 12.47 11.77 19.18
N ASN A 367 11.82 12.90 18.95
CA ASN A 367 10.56 13.23 19.60
C ASN A 367 9.44 12.27 19.25
N ILE A 368 9.32 11.85 17.97
CA ILE A 368 8.36 10.84 17.54
C ILE A 368 8.55 9.54 18.32
N ARG A 369 9.80 9.07 18.49
CA ARG A 369 10.11 7.92 19.32
C ARG A 369 9.67 8.12 20.77
N ASN A 370 10.08 9.22 21.38
CA ASN A 370 9.82 9.50 22.79
C ASN A 370 8.31 9.64 23.08
N PHE A 371 7.54 10.32 22.21
CA PHE A 371 6.09 10.41 22.35
C PHE A 371 5.39 9.06 22.19
N SER A 372 5.85 8.24 21.24
CA SER A 372 5.31 6.87 21.03
C SER A 372 5.47 6.00 22.27
N LEU A 373 6.54 6.18 23.04
CA LEU A 373 6.86 5.35 24.19
C LEU A 373 6.35 5.92 25.51
N ARG A 374 6.02 7.21 25.56
CA ARG A 374 5.61 7.92 26.78
C ARG A 374 4.53 7.20 27.58
N ASP A 375 3.48 6.73 26.90
CA ASP A 375 2.34 6.12 27.56
C ASP A 375 2.60 4.65 27.93
N ILE A 376 3.51 3.99 27.22
CA ILE A 376 3.90 2.60 27.47
C ILE A 376 4.84 2.53 28.68
N LEU A 377 5.82 3.41 28.72
CA LEU A 377 6.81 3.42 29.81
C LEU A 377 6.23 3.94 31.13
N LYS A 378 5.23 4.82 31.11
CA LYS A 378 4.49 5.25 32.32
C LYS A 378 3.72 4.12 32.99
N ASN A 379 3.27 3.14 32.22
CA ASN A 379 2.50 2.00 32.76
C ASN A 379 3.37 0.88 33.33
N THR A 380 4.67 0.88 33.00
CA THR A 380 5.63 -0.12 33.50
C THR A 380 6.34 0.35 34.78
N ASP A 381 6.56 1.64 34.93
CA ASP A 381 7.20 2.22 36.12
C ASP A 381 6.17 3.03 36.91
N GLY A 382 5.66 2.49 38.00
CA GLY A 382 4.70 3.16 38.89
C GLY A 382 5.18 4.44 39.55
N THR A 383 6.33 5.01 39.16
CA THR A 383 6.90 6.25 39.69
C THR A 383 7.87 6.91 38.71
N SER A 384 7.72 8.19 38.56
CA SER A 384 8.55 9.22 37.94
C SER A 384 8.24 9.56 36.47
N GLY A 385 7.89 10.83 36.31
CA GLY A 385 7.66 11.44 35.00
C GLY A 385 8.92 11.40 34.15
N ILE A 386 8.79 10.74 32.99
CA ILE A 386 9.80 10.83 31.95
C ILE A 386 9.68 12.24 31.35
N ASN A 387 10.72 13.03 31.50
CA ASN A 387 10.86 14.31 30.79
C ASN A 387 10.87 14.06 29.29
N ALA A 388 10.67 15.08 28.48
CA ALA A 388 10.68 14.97 27.00
C ALA A 388 11.95 14.28 26.46
N CYS A 389 13.01 14.21 27.24
CA CYS A 389 14.27 13.53 26.92
C CYS A 389 14.29 12.02 27.19
N GLY A 390 13.30 11.45 27.86
CA GLY A 390 13.36 10.04 28.27
C GLY A 390 14.45 9.68 29.28
N VAL A 391 15.03 10.70 29.98
CA VAL A 391 16.07 10.56 31.01
C VAL A 391 15.46 10.95 32.35
N GLY A 392 15.67 10.15 33.39
CA GLY A 392 15.25 10.47 34.74
C GLY A 392 15.92 11.77 35.25
N SER A 393 15.24 12.48 36.15
CA SER A 393 15.58 13.85 36.64
C SER A 393 16.89 14.00 37.39
N SER A 394 17.84 13.08 37.32
CA SER A 394 19.09 13.11 38.08
C SER A 394 20.40 13.05 37.27
N ASP A 395 20.32 12.89 35.94
CA ASP A 395 21.55 12.90 35.13
C ASP A 395 21.66 14.19 34.34
N GLU A 396 22.69 15.00 34.65
CA GLU A 396 23.11 16.15 33.85
C GLU A 396 23.29 15.72 32.39
N CYS A 397 22.71 16.51 31.47
CA CYS A 397 22.90 16.34 30.02
C CYS A 397 24.39 16.54 29.69
N ASP A 398 25.18 15.49 29.76
CA ASP A 398 26.57 15.53 29.36
C ASP A 398 26.67 15.53 27.82
N VAL A 399 26.80 16.73 27.28
CA VAL A 399 26.88 16.99 25.82
C VAL A 399 28.10 16.27 25.19
N ASN A 400 29.10 15.94 26.00
CA ASN A 400 30.30 15.25 25.53
C ASN A 400 30.08 13.74 25.40
N ARG A 401 29.22 13.14 26.24
CA ARG A 401 28.87 11.70 26.13
C ARG A 401 28.07 11.36 24.88
N VAL A 402 27.27 12.32 24.39
CA VAL A 402 26.54 12.16 23.11
C VAL A 402 27.50 12.19 21.91
N ARG A 403 28.62 12.92 22.01
CA ARG A 403 29.65 12.95 20.95
C ARG A 403 30.45 11.65 20.86
N GLU A 404 30.82 11.04 21.99
CA GLU A 404 31.59 9.78 21.98
C GLU A 404 30.75 8.57 21.57
N THR A 405 29.46 8.50 21.98
CA THR A 405 28.54 7.43 21.51
C THR A 405 28.16 7.59 20.05
N THR A 406 28.02 8.83 19.55
CA THR A 406 27.76 9.07 18.12
C THR A 406 28.95 8.70 17.25
N ASP A 407 30.18 8.83 17.70
CA ASP A 407 31.37 8.46 16.91
C ASP A 407 31.59 6.93 16.82
N ILE A 408 31.24 6.17 17.84
CA ILE A 408 31.33 4.71 17.81
C ILE A 408 30.16 4.09 17.06
N GLU A 409 28.93 4.61 17.21
CA GLU A 409 27.76 4.18 16.46
C GLU A 409 27.78 4.71 15.02
N ALA A 410 28.28 5.91 14.75
CA ALA A 410 28.50 6.43 13.41
C ALA A 410 29.49 5.57 12.60
N ARG A 411 30.52 5.00 13.23
CA ARG A 411 31.41 4.04 12.54
C ARG A 411 30.74 2.70 12.24
N LYS A 412 29.81 2.24 13.07
CA LYS A 412 28.98 1.05 12.79
C LYS A 412 27.87 1.34 11.79
N SER A 413 27.24 2.51 11.84
CA SER A 413 26.20 2.92 10.88
C SER A 413 26.77 3.30 9.51
N LEU A 414 28.02 3.79 9.42
CA LEU A 414 28.72 4.02 8.15
C LEU A 414 28.93 2.73 7.37
N VAL A 415 29.11 1.59 8.04
CA VAL A 415 29.17 0.28 7.36
C VAL A 415 27.79 -0.12 6.82
N THR A 416 26.72 0.22 7.52
CA THR A 416 25.33 -0.06 7.08
C THR A 416 24.88 0.93 6.00
N SER A 417 25.22 2.22 6.15
CA SER A 417 24.94 3.28 5.17
C SER A 417 25.73 3.10 3.87
N ALA A 418 26.99 2.68 3.94
CA ALA A 418 27.79 2.36 2.76
C ALA A 418 27.22 1.14 1.98
N ARG A 419 26.63 0.15 2.68
CA ARG A 419 25.93 -0.97 2.04
C ARG A 419 24.60 -0.52 1.41
N ILE A 420 23.87 0.41 2.02
CA ILE A 420 22.64 1.00 1.45
C ILE A 420 22.95 1.75 0.15
N SER A 421 23.99 2.57 0.11
CA SER A 421 24.39 3.31 -1.09
C SER A 421 24.91 2.41 -2.22
N THR A 422 25.61 1.31 -1.90
CA THR A 422 26.17 0.39 -2.91
C THR A 422 25.12 -0.52 -3.56
N VAL A 423 23.99 -0.78 -2.92
CA VAL A 423 22.89 -1.56 -3.50
C VAL A 423 22.06 -0.73 -4.51
N PHE A 424 22.10 0.59 -4.42
CA PHE A 424 21.34 1.49 -5.32
C PHE A 424 22.18 2.07 -6.48
N SER A 425 23.49 1.84 -6.52
CA SER A 425 24.40 2.29 -7.60
C SER A 425 24.73 1.21 -8.65
N ARG A 426 24.03 0.08 -8.63
CA ARG A 426 24.11 -0.95 -9.68
C ARG A 426 22.81 -1.17 -10.42
#